data_cbdf7d0fa9a646169fbe3aeb782b44c1
#
_entry.id   cbdf7d0fa9a646169fbe3aeb782b44c1
#
_cell.length_a   1.000
_cell.length_b   1.000
_cell.length_c   1.000
_cell.angle_alpha   90.00
_cell.angle_beta   90.00
_cell.angle_gamma   90.00
#
_symmetry.space_group_name_H-M   'P 1'
#
loop_
_entity.id
_entity.type
_entity.pdbx_description
1 polymer ?
#
loop_
_entity_poly.entity_id
_entity_poly.type
_entity_poly.pdbx_seq_one_letter_code
_entity_poly.pdbx_strand_id
1 'polypeptide(L)'
;EIRGETTILNRDLNVKREQVSEYEEKIAILQGTLARTRSEYDALGTSQNANAIIREQLAIARQQLSEEELRLLGRNAEKKNQLIGGIPVDSEYIIFIIDTSGSMFSYAWERMLQEMEATLNIYPEVKGIQVLNDMGNYLFSRYRGEWIPDTPARRSLILQNLRNWNVFSNSSPVEGITNAVRTFYDPGKKI
;
A
#
# COMPACT_ATOMS: atom_id res chain seq x y z
N GLU A 1 -22.53 -14.63 -11.98
CA GLU A 1 -22.12 -13.27 -11.54
C GLU A 1 -22.33 -13.11 -10.03
N ILE A 2 -23.51 -13.30 -9.48
CA ILE A 2 -23.86 -13.12 -8.05
C ILE A 2 -22.97 -13.96 -7.09
N ARG A 3 -22.55 -15.16 -7.48
CA ARG A 3 -21.70 -16.03 -6.64
C ARG A 3 -20.27 -15.52 -6.47
N GLY A 4 -19.71 -14.85 -7.48
CA GLY A 4 -18.37 -14.27 -7.42
C GLY A 4 -18.30 -13.05 -6.49
N GLU A 5 -19.26 -12.16 -6.61
CA GLU A 5 -19.39 -10.97 -5.77
C GLU A 5 -19.60 -11.35 -4.30
N THR A 6 -20.43 -12.37 -4.03
CA THR A 6 -20.67 -12.86 -2.66
C THR A 6 -19.38 -13.41 -2.02
N THR A 7 -18.52 -14.05 -2.81
CA THR A 7 -17.26 -14.61 -2.31
C THR A 7 -16.24 -13.50 -1.96
N ILE A 8 -16.16 -12.47 -2.79
CA ILE A 8 -15.30 -11.31 -2.54
C ILE A 8 -15.78 -10.55 -1.30
N LEU A 9 -17.09 -10.29 -1.23
CA LEU A 9 -17.71 -9.59 -0.10
C LEU A 9 -17.49 -10.33 1.23
N ASN A 10 -17.63 -11.67 1.22
CA ASN A 10 -17.37 -12.50 2.39
C ASN A 10 -15.91 -12.47 2.83
N ARG A 11 -14.97 -12.41 1.89
CA ARG A 11 -13.54 -12.29 2.19
C ARG A 11 -13.22 -10.94 2.82
N ASP A 12 -13.74 -9.86 2.25
CA ASP A 12 -13.57 -8.51 2.81
C ASP A 12 -14.21 -8.38 4.20
N LEU A 13 -15.35 -9.01 4.38
CA LEU A 13 -16.06 -9.05 5.66
C LEU A 13 -15.25 -9.80 6.72
N ASN A 14 -14.60 -10.90 6.36
CA ASN A 14 -13.73 -11.65 7.27
C ASN A 14 -12.47 -10.83 7.64
N VAL A 15 -11.82 -10.18 6.67
CA VAL A 15 -10.68 -9.29 6.94
C VAL A 15 -11.09 -8.13 7.87
N LYS A 16 -12.26 -7.54 7.65
CA LYS A 16 -12.79 -6.49 8.54
C LYS A 16 -13.11 -7.01 9.95
N ARG A 17 -13.64 -8.22 10.06
CA ARG A 17 -13.89 -8.85 11.37
C ARG A 17 -12.60 -9.12 12.13
N GLU A 18 -11.55 -9.59 11.47
CA GLU A 18 -10.22 -9.77 12.08
C GLU A 18 -9.64 -8.43 12.55
N GLN A 19 -9.75 -7.37 11.73
CA GLN A 19 -9.31 -6.03 12.14
C GLN A 19 -10.10 -5.50 13.34
N VAL A 20 -11.41 -5.70 13.38
CA VAL A 20 -12.25 -5.31 14.53
C VAL A 20 -11.83 -6.08 15.78
N SER A 21 -11.64 -7.40 15.69
CA SER A 21 -11.17 -8.22 16.80
C SER A 21 -9.81 -7.78 17.34
N GLU A 22 -8.88 -7.42 16.43
CA GLU A 22 -7.57 -6.90 16.82
C GLU A 22 -7.67 -5.54 17.53
N TYR A 23 -8.56 -4.66 17.07
CA TYR A 23 -8.82 -3.38 17.75
C TYR A 23 -9.52 -3.55 19.10
N GLU A 24 -10.45 -4.48 19.21
CA GLU A 24 -11.11 -4.81 20.47
C GLU A 24 -10.11 -5.32 21.52
N GLU A 25 -9.17 -6.18 21.10
CA GLU A 25 -8.09 -6.66 21.97
C GLU A 25 -7.16 -5.51 22.40
N LYS A 26 -6.77 -4.63 21.49
CA LYS A 26 -5.97 -3.44 21.81
C LYS A 26 -6.69 -2.49 22.75
N ILE A 27 -8.00 -2.29 22.57
CA ILE A 27 -8.83 -1.48 23.47
C ILE A 27 -8.88 -2.11 24.86
N ALA A 28 -9.06 -3.43 24.96
CA ALA A 28 -9.09 -4.12 26.25
C ALA A 28 -7.75 -3.99 27.02
N ILE A 29 -6.62 -4.13 26.30
CA ILE A 29 -5.28 -3.93 26.87
C ILE A 29 -5.10 -2.48 27.36
N LEU A 30 -5.49 -1.50 26.55
CA LEU A 30 -5.39 -0.08 26.90
C LEU A 30 -6.28 0.28 28.08
N GLN A 31 -7.49 -0.25 28.13
CA GLN A 31 -8.40 -0.06 29.27
C GLN A 31 -7.85 -0.68 30.56
N GLY A 32 -7.26 -1.87 30.48
CA GLY A 32 -6.58 -2.52 31.60
C GLY A 32 -5.39 -1.70 32.10
N THR A 33 -4.57 -1.18 31.22
CA THR A 33 -3.43 -0.31 31.54
C THR A 33 -3.90 0.99 32.20
N LEU A 34 -4.94 1.61 31.66
CA LEU A 34 -5.52 2.85 32.19
C LEU A 34 -6.11 2.65 33.60
N ALA A 35 -6.82 1.54 33.79
CA ALA A 35 -7.38 1.20 35.12
C ALA A 35 -6.29 0.96 36.17
N ARG A 36 -5.20 0.27 35.76
CA ARG A 36 -4.03 0.05 36.61
C ARG A 36 -3.35 1.36 36.98
N THR A 37 -3.05 2.20 35.97
CA THR A 37 -2.41 3.50 36.19
C THR A 37 -3.26 4.42 37.07
N ARG A 38 -4.59 4.36 36.89
CA ARG A 38 -5.54 5.12 37.74
C ARG A 38 -5.55 4.62 39.18
N SER A 39 -5.52 3.31 39.38
CA SER A 39 -5.45 2.70 40.71
C SER A 39 -4.12 3.03 41.43
N GLU A 40 -3.01 3.01 40.69
CA GLU A 40 -1.69 3.43 41.16
C GLU A 40 -1.67 4.94 41.53
N TYR A 41 -2.33 5.77 40.71
CA TYR A 41 -2.49 7.20 40.97
C TYR A 41 -3.33 7.46 42.25
N ASP A 42 -4.45 6.79 42.41
CA ASP A 42 -5.34 6.94 43.57
C ASP A 42 -4.67 6.43 44.87
N ALA A 43 -3.81 5.40 44.78
CA ALA A 43 -3.02 4.89 45.89
C ALA A 43 -1.86 5.82 46.33
N LEU A 44 -1.33 6.64 45.40
CA LEU A 44 -0.26 7.58 45.67
C LEU A 44 -0.75 8.98 46.10
N GLY A 45 -2.05 9.20 46.17
CA GLY A 45 -2.72 10.50 46.32
C GLY A 45 -2.51 11.23 47.67
N THR A 46 -1.48 10.91 48.48
CA THR A 46 -1.27 11.53 49.79
C THR A 46 0.08 12.22 50.01
N SER A 47 0.93 12.42 48.97
CA SER A 47 2.24 13.08 49.21
C SER A 47 2.62 14.03 48.08
N GLN A 48 3.06 15.25 48.44
CA GLN A 48 3.63 16.25 47.50
C GLN A 48 4.83 15.73 46.71
N ASN A 49 5.60 14.78 47.24
CA ASN A 49 6.70 14.12 46.56
C ASN A 49 6.24 13.19 45.42
N ALA A 50 5.05 12.57 45.56
CA ALA A 50 4.47 11.71 44.55
C ALA A 50 4.15 12.48 43.26
N ASN A 51 3.73 13.74 43.36
CA ASN A 51 3.46 14.60 42.21
C ASN A 51 4.72 14.95 41.40
N ALA A 52 5.87 15.09 42.07
CA ALA A 52 7.15 15.34 41.39
C ALA A 52 7.61 14.08 40.62
N ILE A 53 7.54 12.92 41.26
CA ILE A 53 7.91 11.63 40.65
C ILE A 53 6.98 11.29 39.47
N ILE A 54 5.67 11.52 39.62
CA ILE A 54 4.70 11.30 38.53
C ILE A 54 4.98 12.24 37.35
N ARG A 55 5.29 13.51 37.61
CA ARG A 55 5.64 14.45 36.54
C ARG A 55 6.92 14.05 35.82
N GLU A 56 7.91 13.58 36.53
CA GLU A 56 9.16 13.09 35.95
C GLU A 56 8.94 11.82 35.11
N GLN A 57 8.19 10.84 35.64
CA GLN A 57 7.84 9.63 34.89
C GLN A 57 6.97 9.92 33.65
N LEU A 58 6.06 10.87 33.75
CA LEU A 58 5.22 11.30 32.64
C LEU A 58 6.06 12.04 31.57
N ALA A 59 7.07 12.81 31.98
CA ALA A 59 8.01 13.44 31.05
C ALA A 59 8.86 12.39 30.34
N ILE A 60 9.40 11.41 31.06
CA ILE A 60 10.16 10.29 30.50
C ILE A 60 9.29 9.45 29.56
N ALA A 61 8.07 9.11 29.96
CA ALA A 61 7.15 8.35 29.11
C ALA A 61 6.75 9.12 27.84
N ARG A 62 6.56 10.44 27.93
CA ARG A 62 6.31 11.29 26.75
C ARG A 62 7.51 11.34 25.84
N GLN A 63 8.71 11.44 26.38
CA GLN A 63 9.94 11.44 25.58
C GLN A 63 10.13 10.10 24.89
N GLN A 64 9.94 8.97 25.60
CA GLN A 64 10.02 7.63 25.03
C GLN A 64 8.95 7.40 23.95
N LEU A 65 7.72 7.86 24.18
CA LEU A 65 6.64 7.78 23.19
C LEU A 65 6.97 8.61 21.94
N SER A 66 7.52 9.81 22.13
CA SER A 66 7.92 10.71 21.05
C SER A 66 9.09 10.12 20.25
N GLU A 67 10.08 9.52 20.94
CA GLU A 67 11.21 8.83 20.30
C GLU A 67 10.76 7.58 19.55
N GLU A 68 9.84 6.79 20.13
CA GLU A 68 9.28 5.61 19.46
C GLU A 68 8.37 6.00 18.30
N GLU A 69 7.60 7.07 18.42
CA GLU A 69 6.79 7.62 17.33
C GLU A 69 7.67 8.12 16.18
N LEU A 70 8.74 8.85 16.46
CA LEU A 70 9.74 9.26 15.47
C LEU A 70 10.46 8.06 14.86
N ARG A 71 10.78 7.05 15.66
CA ARG A 71 11.38 5.80 15.18
C ARG A 71 10.42 5.00 14.28
N LEU A 72 9.15 4.94 14.64
CA LEU A 72 8.10 4.30 13.84
C LEU A 72 7.81 5.08 12.56
N LEU A 73 7.78 6.41 12.64
CA LEU A 73 7.66 7.28 11.47
C LEU A 73 8.88 7.15 10.55
N GLY A 74 10.09 7.11 11.12
CA GLY A 74 11.33 6.87 10.37
C GLY A 74 11.34 5.49 9.72
N ARG A 75 11.01 4.43 10.47
CA ARG A 75 10.88 3.07 9.92
C ARG A 75 9.75 2.94 8.92
N ASN A 76 8.65 3.67 9.09
CA ASN A 76 7.56 3.69 8.13
C ASN A 76 7.91 4.51 6.90
N ALA A 77 8.71 5.56 7.03
CA ALA A 77 9.26 6.31 5.89
C ALA A 77 10.28 5.47 5.12
N GLU A 78 11.20 4.77 5.81
CA GLU A 78 12.13 3.84 5.18
C GLU A 78 11.41 2.62 4.58
N LYS A 79 10.40 2.06 5.27
CA LYS A 79 9.55 1.01 4.73
C LYS A 79 8.64 1.49 3.60
N LYS A 80 8.13 2.73 3.66
CA LYS A 80 7.38 3.32 2.56
C LYS A 80 8.24 3.51 1.32
N ASN A 81 9.54 3.79 1.51
CA ASN A 81 10.50 3.86 0.40
C ASN A 81 10.93 2.49 -0.13
N GLN A 82 10.64 1.39 0.59
CA GLN A 82 11.04 0.03 0.22
C GLN A 82 9.86 -0.91 -0.07
N LEU A 83 8.61 -0.49 0.21
CA LEU A 83 7.43 -1.33 0.07
C LEU A 83 6.33 -0.56 -0.65
N ILE A 84 5.89 -1.06 -1.79
CA ILE A 84 4.68 -0.61 -2.47
C ILE A 84 3.63 -1.70 -2.32
N GLY A 85 2.49 -1.39 -1.69
CA GLY A 85 1.46 -2.39 -1.41
C GLY A 85 1.94 -3.57 -0.55
N GLY A 86 2.97 -3.36 0.31
CA GLY A 86 3.55 -4.42 1.13
C GLY A 86 4.63 -5.27 0.44
N ILE A 87 5.01 -4.94 -0.80
CA ILE A 87 6.02 -5.67 -1.58
C ILE A 87 7.35 -4.91 -1.54
N PRO A 88 8.49 -5.57 -1.25
CA PRO A 88 9.80 -4.91 -1.28
C PRO A 88 10.12 -4.37 -2.68
N VAL A 89 10.56 -3.10 -2.73
CA VAL A 89 10.94 -2.43 -3.97
C VAL A 89 12.42 -2.68 -4.23
N ASP A 90 12.75 -3.87 -4.70
CA ASP A 90 14.09 -4.22 -5.19
C ASP A 90 14.08 -4.67 -6.66
N SER A 91 12.94 -4.47 -7.33
CA SER A 91 12.75 -4.83 -8.73
C SER A 91 13.52 -3.90 -9.66
N GLU A 92 14.19 -4.48 -10.64
CA GLU A 92 14.86 -3.74 -11.72
C GLU A 92 13.91 -3.39 -12.87
N TYR A 93 12.79 -4.10 -12.96
CA TYR A 93 11.77 -3.94 -13.99
C TYR A 93 10.39 -3.98 -13.36
N ILE A 94 9.45 -3.21 -13.91
CA ILE A 94 8.08 -3.14 -13.39
C ILE A 94 7.10 -3.35 -14.53
N ILE A 95 6.09 -4.18 -14.29
CA ILE A 95 4.94 -4.36 -15.19
C ILE A 95 3.67 -3.95 -14.45
N PHE A 96 2.96 -2.99 -15.00
CA PHE A 96 1.63 -2.63 -14.55
C PHE A 96 0.58 -3.35 -15.40
N ILE A 97 -0.32 -4.07 -14.74
CA ILE A 97 -1.47 -4.70 -15.39
C ILE A 97 -2.72 -4.02 -14.86
N ILE A 98 -3.44 -3.34 -15.74
CA ILE A 98 -4.53 -2.45 -15.38
C ILE A 98 -5.83 -3.04 -15.91
N ASP A 99 -6.80 -3.19 -15.02
CA ASP A 99 -8.17 -3.53 -15.42
C ASP A 99 -8.80 -2.35 -16.17
N THR A 100 -9.18 -2.59 -17.42
CA THR A 100 -9.83 -1.61 -18.30
C THR A 100 -11.31 -1.92 -18.52
N SER A 101 -11.95 -2.60 -17.56
CA SER A 101 -13.38 -2.86 -17.60
C SER A 101 -14.22 -1.59 -17.44
N GLY A 102 -15.47 -1.65 -17.87
CA GLY A 102 -16.37 -0.50 -17.80
C GLY A 102 -16.61 0.02 -16.40
N SER A 103 -16.60 -0.84 -15.37
CA SER A 103 -16.71 -0.45 -13.98
C SER A 103 -15.50 0.35 -13.50
N MET A 104 -14.30 -0.02 -13.96
CA MET A 104 -13.08 0.72 -13.66
C MET A 104 -13.15 2.14 -14.22
N PHE A 105 -13.52 2.31 -15.48
CA PHE A 105 -13.67 3.63 -16.08
C PHE A 105 -14.75 4.48 -15.40
N SER A 106 -15.86 3.87 -14.99
CA SER A 106 -16.97 4.60 -14.39
C SER A 106 -16.71 5.05 -12.95
N TYR A 107 -15.95 4.30 -12.17
CA TYR A 107 -15.88 4.48 -10.71
C TYR A 107 -14.47 4.58 -10.12
N ALA A 108 -13.46 4.04 -10.76
CA ALA A 108 -12.14 3.88 -10.15
C ALA A 108 -10.97 4.42 -10.98
N TRP A 109 -11.21 4.88 -12.21
CA TRP A 109 -10.14 5.25 -13.13
C TRP A 109 -9.25 6.39 -12.60
N GLU A 110 -9.88 7.44 -12.08
CA GLU A 110 -9.13 8.57 -11.52
C GLU A 110 -8.28 8.15 -10.32
N ARG A 111 -8.82 7.31 -9.46
CA ARG A 111 -8.08 6.76 -8.33
C ARG A 111 -6.92 5.87 -8.79
N MET A 112 -7.13 5.03 -9.79
CA MET A 112 -6.07 4.21 -10.38
C MET A 112 -4.93 5.08 -10.93
N LEU A 113 -5.26 6.18 -11.62
CA LEU A 113 -4.26 7.13 -12.12
C LEU A 113 -3.44 7.76 -10.99
N GLN A 114 -4.10 8.16 -9.90
CA GLN A 114 -3.44 8.71 -8.72
C GLN A 114 -2.50 7.69 -8.05
N GLU A 115 -2.96 6.45 -7.88
CA GLU A 115 -2.14 5.37 -7.30
C GLU A 115 -0.96 5.00 -8.21
N MET A 116 -1.16 5.00 -9.53
CA MET A 116 -0.09 4.76 -10.49
C MET A 116 0.96 5.88 -10.46
N GLU A 117 0.53 7.14 -10.41
CA GLU A 117 1.41 8.30 -10.28
C GLU A 117 2.20 8.25 -8.97
N ALA A 118 1.51 7.97 -7.86
CA ALA A 118 2.14 7.80 -6.55
C ALA A 118 3.17 6.66 -6.56
N THR A 119 2.82 5.53 -7.17
CA THR A 119 3.71 4.38 -7.32
C THR A 119 4.95 4.74 -8.12
N LEU A 120 4.80 5.35 -9.29
CA LEU A 120 5.93 5.77 -10.13
C LEU A 120 6.83 6.82 -9.45
N ASN A 121 6.26 7.66 -8.57
CA ASN A 121 7.04 8.65 -7.82
C ASN A 121 7.82 8.03 -6.64
N ILE A 122 7.31 6.94 -6.06
CA ILE A 122 7.98 6.24 -4.96
C ILE A 122 9.10 5.33 -5.51
N TYR A 123 8.88 4.69 -6.65
CA TYR A 123 9.89 3.83 -7.27
C TYR A 123 11.11 4.63 -7.70
N PRO A 124 12.32 4.21 -7.30
CA PRO A 124 13.54 4.74 -7.87
C PRO A 124 13.57 4.48 -9.38
N GLU A 125 14.52 5.06 -10.08
CA GLU A 125 14.74 4.78 -11.48
C GLU A 125 15.01 3.28 -11.68
N VAL A 126 14.20 2.64 -12.52
CA VAL A 126 14.30 1.22 -12.87
C VAL A 126 14.84 1.07 -14.29
N LYS A 127 15.24 -0.16 -14.68
CA LYS A 127 15.76 -0.41 -16.03
C LYS A 127 14.67 -0.37 -17.10
N GLY A 128 13.45 -0.72 -16.72
CA GLY A 128 12.34 -0.70 -17.65
C GLY A 128 10.97 -0.82 -17.01
N ILE A 129 10.01 -0.20 -17.66
CA ILE A 129 8.60 -0.22 -17.27
C ILE A 129 7.81 -0.83 -18.42
N GLN A 130 6.72 -1.54 -18.10
CA GLN A 130 5.73 -1.94 -19.09
C GLN A 130 4.33 -1.76 -18.53
N VAL A 131 3.38 -1.45 -19.40
CA VAL A 131 1.97 -1.25 -19.05
C VAL A 131 1.10 -2.04 -20.02
N LEU A 132 0.33 -2.96 -19.46
CA LEU A 132 -0.66 -3.76 -20.17
C LEU A 132 -2.04 -3.59 -19.53
N ASN A 133 -3.08 -3.87 -20.30
CA ASN A 133 -4.37 -4.09 -19.67
C ASN A 133 -4.53 -5.56 -19.23
N ASP A 134 -5.61 -5.83 -18.56
CA ASP A 134 -6.00 -7.15 -18.06
C ASP A 134 -6.16 -8.22 -19.16
N MET A 135 -6.38 -7.82 -20.42
CA MET A 135 -6.40 -8.71 -21.60
C MET A 135 -5.03 -8.81 -22.30
N GLY A 136 -3.98 -8.18 -21.78
CA GLY A 136 -2.64 -8.24 -22.36
C GLY A 136 -2.39 -7.26 -23.51
N ASN A 137 -3.25 -6.26 -23.72
CA ASN A 137 -3.01 -5.19 -24.68
C ASN A 137 -2.03 -4.18 -24.09
N TYR A 138 -1.06 -3.76 -24.88
CA TYR A 138 -0.01 -2.81 -24.48
C TYR A 138 -0.50 -1.38 -24.57
N LEU A 139 -0.14 -0.56 -23.60
CA LEU A 139 -0.39 0.89 -23.65
C LEU A 139 0.27 1.53 -24.88
N PHE A 140 1.49 1.11 -25.18
CA PHE A 140 2.22 1.53 -26.37
C PHE A 140 2.47 0.34 -27.28
N SER A 141 1.84 0.31 -28.42
CA SER A 141 2.03 -0.74 -29.45
C SER A 141 3.48 -0.85 -29.95
N ARG A 142 4.21 0.27 -29.93
CA ARG A 142 5.63 0.35 -30.30
C ARG A 142 6.53 -0.50 -29.40
N TYR A 143 6.16 -0.63 -28.11
CA TYR A 143 6.93 -1.39 -27.11
C TYR A 143 6.32 -2.78 -26.85
N ARG A 144 5.64 -3.34 -27.83
CA ARG A 144 5.09 -4.69 -27.70
C ARG A 144 6.22 -5.72 -27.56
N GLY A 145 6.28 -6.39 -26.41
CA GLY A 145 7.33 -7.36 -26.09
C GLY A 145 8.69 -6.74 -25.73
N GLU A 146 8.77 -5.42 -25.60
CA GLU A 146 9.97 -4.70 -25.25
C GLU A 146 9.73 -3.84 -24.01
N TRP A 147 10.80 -3.56 -23.27
CA TRP A 147 10.74 -2.66 -22.12
C TRP A 147 10.75 -1.20 -22.55
N ILE A 148 9.91 -0.40 -21.94
CA ILE A 148 9.97 1.06 -22.01
C ILE A 148 11.11 1.50 -21.08
N PRO A 149 12.23 2.07 -21.60
CA PRO A 149 13.29 2.57 -20.73
C PRO A 149 12.75 3.63 -19.77
N ASP A 150 13.09 3.52 -18.50
CA ASP A 150 12.59 4.45 -17.48
C ASP A 150 13.32 5.79 -17.59
N THR A 151 12.56 6.84 -17.83
CA THR A 151 13.00 8.22 -17.79
C THR A 151 11.86 9.11 -17.32
N PRO A 152 12.12 10.26 -16.68
CA PRO A 152 11.06 11.17 -16.24
C PRO A 152 10.07 11.54 -17.35
N ALA A 153 10.58 11.79 -18.56
CA ALA A 153 9.74 12.11 -19.72
C ALA A 153 8.82 10.96 -20.12
N ARG A 154 9.30 9.71 -20.03
CA ARG A 154 8.49 8.52 -20.33
C ARG A 154 7.50 8.20 -19.26
N ARG A 155 7.83 8.40 -17.98
CA ARG A 155 6.85 8.31 -16.88
C ARG A 155 5.69 9.29 -17.11
N SER A 156 5.99 10.54 -17.42
CA SER A 156 4.96 11.53 -17.76
C SER A 156 4.14 11.13 -18.99
N LEU A 157 4.76 10.58 -20.01
CA LEU A 157 4.08 10.11 -21.22
C LEU A 157 3.18 8.89 -20.93
N ILE A 158 3.59 7.97 -20.05
CA ILE A 158 2.76 6.85 -19.60
C ILE A 158 1.49 7.38 -18.95
N LEU A 159 1.61 8.28 -17.96
CA LEU A 159 0.46 8.87 -17.26
C LEU A 159 -0.46 9.65 -18.21
N GLN A 160 0.11 10.40 -19.16
CA GLN A 160 -0.67 11.13 -20.16
C GLN A 160 -1.47 10.19 -21.07
N ASN A 161 -0.85 9.10 -21.53
CA ASN A 161 -1.53 8.14 -22.40
C ASN A 161 -2.57 7.32 -21.62
N LEU A 162 -2.32 6.99 -20.36
CA LEU A 162 -3.31 6.33 -19.51
C LEU A 162 -4.57 7.17 -19.34
N ARG A 163 -4.47 8.48 -19.20
CA ARG A 163 -5.65 9.37 -19.09
C ARG A 163 -6.57 9.27 -20.30
N ASN A 164 -6.01 8.98 -21.47
CA ASN A 164 -6.73 8.87 -22.74
C ASN A 164 -6.88 7.41 -23.21
N TRP A 165 -6.48 6.44 -22.40
CA TRP A 165 -6.50 5.05 -22.78
C TRP A 165 -7.94 4.51 -22.74
N ASN A 166 -8.52 4.37 -23.91
CA ASN A 166 -9.90 3.93 -24.07
C ASN A 166 -9.97 2.51 -24.66
N VAL A 167 -9.31 1.56 -23.98
CA VAL A 167 -9.35 0.13 -24.35
C VAL A 167 -10.30 -0.56 -23.38
N PHE A 168 -11.36 -1.10 -23.92
CA PHE A 168 -12.36 -1.81 -23.13
C PHE A 168 -11.99 -3.28 -22.95
N SER A 169 -12.17 -3.82 -21.74
CA SER A 169 -11.95 -5.21 -21.43
C SER A 169 -13.16 -5.86 -20.71
N ASN A 170 -13.16 -7.18 -20.68
CA ASN A 170 -14.14 -7.98 -19.95
C ASN A 170 -13.70 -8.33 -18.51
N SER A 171 -12.70 -7.63 -17.97
CA SER A 171 -12.12 -7.91 -16.66
C SER A 171 -11.58 -9.34 -16.54
N SER A 172 -10.55 -9.65 -17.33
CA SER A 172 -9.88 -10.96 -17.35
C SER A 172 -8.38 -10.83 -16.98
N PRO A 173 -8.04 -10.59 -15.70
CA PRO A 173 -6.65 -10.34 -15.28
C PRO A 173 -5.70 -11.51 -15.57
N VAL A 174 -6.21 -12.72 -15.69
CA VAL A 174 -5.41 -13.92 -15.98
C VAL A 174 -4.70 -13.82 -17.33
N GLU A 175 -5.38 -13.26 -18.35
CA GLU A 175 -4.82 -13.12 -19.68
C GLU A 175 -3.65 -12.12 -19.69
N GLY A 176 -3.85 -10.97 -19.06
CA GLY A 176 -2.81 -9.95 -18.93
C GLY A 176 -1.60 -10.44 -18.16
N ILE A 177 -1.82 -11.11 -17.03
CA ILE A 177 -0.76 -11.69 -16.21
C ILE A 177 -0.01 -12.78 -16.99
N THR A 178 -0.74 -13.68 -17.65
CA THR A 178 -0.13 -14.76 -18.42
C THR A 178 0.71 -14.22 -19.59
N ASN A 179 0.21 -13.19 -20.28
CA ASN A 179 0.94 -12.55 -21.36
C ASN A 179 2.20 -11.86 -20.84
N ALA A 180 2.10 -11.12 -19.73
CA ALA A 180 3.24 -10.46 -19.10
C ALA A 180 4.32 -11.48 -18.69
N VAL A 181 3.94 -12.55 -18.00
CA VAL A 181 4.87 -13.60 -17.56
C VAL A 181 5.54 -14.28 -18.77
N ARG A 182 4.75 -14.70 -19.77
CA ARG A 182 5.30 -15.39 -20.96
C ARG A 182 6.27 -14.51 -21.74
N THR A 183 6.02 -13.21 -21.80
CA THR A 183 6.81 -12.30 -22.63
C THR A 183 8.04 -11.77 -21.91
N PHE A 184 7.93 -11.50 -20.61
CA PHE A 184 8.95 -10.74 -19.88
C PHE A 184 9.68 -11.57 -18.82
N TYR A 185 9.20 -12.77 -18.49
CA TYR A 185 9.88 -13.61 -17.51
C TYR A 185 11.29 -13.96 -17.97
N ASP A 186 12.27 -13.61 -17.17
CA ASP A 186 13.68 -13.91 -17.36
C ASP A 186 14.27 -14.22 -15.97
N PRO A 187 14.80 -15.43 -15.73
CA PRO A 187 15.36 -15.78 -14.44
C PRO A 187 16.51 -14.90 -13.97
N GLY A 188 17.14 -14.16 -14.89
CA GLY A 188 18.23 -13.23 -14.61
C GLY A 188 17.77 -11.80 -14.29
N LYS A 189 16.47 -11.53 -14.34
CA LYS A 189 15.91 -10.20 -14.11
C LYS A 189 14.98 -10.19 -12.91
N LYS A 190 15.09 -9.18 -12.07
CA LYS A 190 14.14 -8.91 -11.00
C LYS A 190 12.99 -8.08 -11.56
N ILE A 191 11.83 -8.70 -11.70
CA ILE A 191 10.59 -8.10 -12.20
C ILE A 191 9.60 -8.00 -11.06
#